data_fbf0c9358cac8be84473907dec5e0490
#
_entry.id   fbf0c9358cac8be84473907dec5e0490
#
_cell.length_a   1.000
_cell.length_b   1.000
_cell.length_c   1.000
_cell.angle_alpha   90.00
_cell.angle_beta   90.00
_cell.angle_gamma   90.00
#
_symmetry.space_group_name_H-M   'P 1'
#
loop_
_entity.id
_entity.type
_entity.pdbx_description
1 polymer ?
#
loop_
_entity_poly.entity_id
_entity_poly.type
_entity_poly.pdbx_seq_one_letter_code
_entity_poly.pdbx_strand_id
1 'polypeptide(L)'
;MNKILLTTLFSGYNYGSSLQTFATKSIIEELGCECELVARKSIVKGRDIRLGKLFTILWRTLLTVDTKTLKAYKSSYQKTLIGDSVKRFTEFEEKYLQPRRMRWSELQKEAKDSVACIAGSDQLWDPTTLYVDPMYYLRFAPRDKRISFATSMGHDFVAKYNEKKLRKWISEVKHISVREDSGVKLIKELCGREALHLLDPTLLLNGETWRMKLEIQKKKNKYILAYFLDAPSRQAKCCINNLKKKYQCDVIAIPYEHEDMSYATKVVPTGPLEFLSLIDNAVAVVTDSFHGTAFSINLHTPFFVFDRNYGAAHSQSSRVISLLKKVGLIERYEPSEEANTEINLDFTHSDEILTAEREIAKRYLQESVMSCRKK
;
A
#
# COMPACT_ATOMS: atom_id res chain seq x y z
N MET A 1 -3.39 24.93 -16.69
CA MET A 1 -3.98 23.72 -16.04
C MET A 1 -3.19 23.40 -14.79
N ASN A 2 -3.86 23.02 -13.70
CA ASN A 2 -3.19 22.67 -12.43
C ASN A 2 -2.81 21.16 -12.45
N LYS A 3 -1.92 20.75 -13.38
CA LYS A 3 -1.54 19.35 -13.54
C LYS A 3 -0.51 18.94 -12.50
N ILE A 4 -0.74 17.79 -11.87
CA ILE A 4 0.16 17.11 -10.93
C ILE A 4 0.54 15.76 -11.51
N LEU A 5 1.84 15.45 -11.50
CA LEU A 5 2.33 14.12 -11.86
C LEU A 5 2.45 13.25 -10.62
N LEU A 6 1.71 12.14 -10.59
CA LEU A 6 1.78 11.14 -9.52
C LEU A 6 2.62 9.95 -9.96
N THR A 7 3.57 9.54 -9.13
CA THR A 7 4.27 8.26 -9.29
C THR A 7 4.12 7.42 -8.03
N THR A 8 3.67 6.17 -8.19
CA THR A 8 3.51 5.22 -7.08
C THR A 8 3.51 3.78 -7.60
N LEU A 9 3.45 2.81 -6.71
CA LEU A 9 3.23 1.40 -7.07
C LEU A 9 1.75 1.16 -7.34
N PHE A 10 1.41 0.72 -8.54
CA PHE A 10 0.03 0.41 -8.96
C PHE A 10 -0.09 -0.92 -9.69
N SER A 11 1.04 -1.52 -10.05
CA SER A 11 1.13 -2.78 -10.79
C SER A 11 1.68 -3.91 -9.92
N GLY A 12 1.68 -5.13 -10.45
CA GLY A 12 2.21 -6.30 -9.73
C GLY A 12 1.13 -7.11 -9.02
N TYR A 13 -0.13 -6.90 -9.37
CA TYR A 13 -1.26 -7.68 -8.86
C TYR A 13 -1.43 -7.61 -7.34
N ASN A 14 -1.14 -6.45 -6.75
CA ASN A 14 -1.32 -6.17 -5.33
C ASN A 14 -2.55 -5.29 -5.12
N TYR A 15 -3.54 -5.78 -4.36
CA TYR A 15 -4.80 -5.06 -4.09
C TYR A 15 -4.56 -3.71 -3.43
N GLY A 16 -3.71 -3.69 -2.40
CA GLY A 16 -3.37 -2.49 -1.67
C GLY A 16 -2.67 -1.45 -2.55
N SER A 17 -1.70 -1.88 -3.37
CA SER A 17 -0.99 -0.98 -4.28
C SER A 17 -1.92 -0.33 -5.31
N SER A 18 -2.86 -1.08 -5.87
CA SER A 18 -3.86 -0.55 -6.80
C SER A 18 -4.80 0.45 -6.12
N LEU A 19 -5.31 0.09 -4.95
CA LEU A 19 -6.30 0.89 -4.21
C LEU A 19 -5.68 2.15 -3.58
N GLN A 20 -4.46 2.09 -3.02
CA GLN A 20 -3.80 3.28 -2.51
C GLN A 20 -3.47 4.27 -3.64
N THR A 21 -3.17 3.77 -4.85
CA THR A 21 -2.96 4.63 -6.03
C THR A 21 -4.25 5.35 -6.41
N PHE A 22 -5.37 4.62 -6.46
CA PHE A 22 -6.69 5.21 -6.70
C PHE A 22 -7.03 6.26 -5.65
N ALA A 23 -6.83 5.96 -4.36
CA ALA A 23 -7.08 6.92 -3.28
C ALA A 23 -6.21 8.17 -3.41
N THR A 24 -4.89 8.01 -3.64
CA THR A 24 -3.98 9.14 -3.81
C THR A 24 -4.40 10.03 -4.99
N LYS A 25 -4.74 9.43 -6.13
CA LYS A 25 -5.24 10.14 -7.30
C LYS A 25 -6.53 10.89 -6.98
N SER A 26 -7.51 10.25 -6.36
CA SER A 26 -8.77 10.85 -5.95
C SER A 26 -8.59 12.05 -5.02
N ILE A 27 -7.71 11.94 -4.01
CA ILE A 27 -7.43 13.03 -3.06
C ILE A 27 -6.79 14.23 -3.77
N ILE A 28 -5.89 14.01 -4.72
CA ILE A 28 -5.30 15.08 -5.53
C ILE A 28 -6.35 15.76 -6.41
N GLU A 29 -7.25 14.99 -7.00
CA GLU A 29 -8.34 15.50 -7.85
C GLU A 29 -9.37 16.31 -7.04
N GLU A 30 -9.65 15.93 -5.80
CA GLU A 30 -10.50 16.69 -4.86
C GLU A 30 -9.93 18.07 -4.50
N LEU A 31 -8.63 18.32 -4.71
CA LEU A 31 -8.02 19.65 -4.59
C LEU A 31 -8.23 20.54 -5.84
N GLY A 32 -9.00 20.09 -6.82
CA GLY A 32 -9.20 20.79 -8.09
C GLY A 32 -7.96 20.75 -9.01
N CYS A 33 -7.11 19.74 -8.87
CA CYS A 33 -5.95 19.49 -9.71
C CYS A 33 -6.22 18.32 -10.67
N GLU A 34 -5.67 18.39 -11.87
CA GLU A 34 -5.60 17.24 -12.77
C GLU A 34 -4.48 16.32 -12.29
N CYS A 35 -4.80 15.07 -11.95
CA CYS A 35 -3.82 14.08 -11.50
C CYS A 35 -3.48 13.10 -12.62
N GLU A 36 -2.24 13.15 -13.12
CA GLU A 36 -1.73 12.21 -14.12
C GLU A 36 -0.82 11.18 -13.46
N LEU A 37 -1.27 9.91 -13.40
CA LEU A 37 -0.44 8.80 -12.95
C LEU A 37 0.61 8.49 -14.02
N VAL A 38 1.89 8.60 -13.66
CA VAL A 38 3.01 8.40 -14.58
C VAL A 38 3.86 7.20 -14.20
N ALA A 39 4.31 6.47 -15.20
CA ALA A 39 5.21 5.34 -15.07
C ALA A 39 6.32 5.38 -16.13
N ARG A 40 7.44 4.71 -15.85
CA ARG A 40 8.50 4.56 -16.86
C ARG A 40 8.10 3.54 -17.92
N LYS A 41 8.36 3.90 -19.18
CA LYS A 41 8.26 2.96 -20.28
C LYS A 41 9.32 1.86 -20.13
N SER A 42 8.90 0.61 -20.10
CA SER A 42 9.78 -0.56 -20.06
C SER A 42 10.07 -1.08 -21.48
N ILE A 43 11.18 -1.83 -21.62
CA ILE A 43 11.53 -2.51 -22.88
C ILE A 43 10.55 -3.65 -23.16
N VAL A 44 10.07 -4.32 -22.11
CA VAL A 44 9.11 -5.43 -22.20
C VAL A 44 7.79 -5.02 -21.58
N LYS A 45 6.69 -5.15 -22.33
CA LYS A 45 5.34 -4.84 -21.83
C LYS A 45 5.03 -5.69 -20.59
N GLY A 46 4.57 -5.05 -19.54
CA GLY A 46 4.20 -5.71 -18.26
C GLY A 46 5.37 -6.09 -17.34
N ARG A 47 6.63 -5.84 -17.73
CA ARG A 47 7.80 -6.09 -16.89
C ARG A 47 8.71 -4.88 -16.84
N ASP A 48 9.12 -4.45 -15.66
CA ASP A 48 10.07 -3.34 -15.49
C ASP A 48 11.51 -3.83 -15.75
N ILE A 49 11.79 -4.15 -17.00
CA ILE A 49 13.11 -4.56 -17.44
C ILE A 49 13.85 -3.35 -18.01
N ARG A 50 14.91 -2.94 -17.33
CA ARG A 50 15.82 -1.86 -17.72
C ARG A 50 17.24 -2.35 -17.55
N LEU A 51 18.09 -2.21 -18.58
CA LEU A 51 19.47 -2.71 -18.56
C LEU A 51 20.27 -2.20 -17.35
N GLY A 52 20.17 -0.91 -17.02
CA GLY A 52 20.84 -0.33 -15.86
C GLY A 52 20.33 -0.89 -14.51
N LYS A 53 19.04 -1.25 -14.41
CA LYS A 53 18.47 -1.92 -13.23
C LYS A 53 19.04 -3.34 -13.10
N LEU A 54 19.03 -4.10 -14.18
CA LEU A 54 19.55 -5.47 -14.21
C LEU A 54 21.04 -5.51 -13.86
N PHE A 55 21.85 -4.64 -14.47
CA PHE A 55 23.27 -4.54 -14.16
C PHE A 55 23.52 -4.19 -12.68
N THR A 56 22.80 -3.22 -12.12
CA THR A 56 22.94 -2.82 -10.71
C THR A 56 22.55 -3.97 -9.76
N ILE A 57 21.45 -4.67 -10.04
CA ILE A 57 21.02 -5.82 -9.24
C ILE A 57 22.07 -6.93 -9.29
N LEU A 58 22.54 -7.29 -10.49
CA LEU A 58 23.56 -8.33 -10.66
C LEU A 58 24.84 -7.98 -9.90
N TRP A 59 25.36 -6.76 -10.10
CA TRP A 59 26.58 -6.28 -9.42
C TRP A 59 26.46 -6.29 -7.90
N ARG A 60 25.33 -5.79 -7.37
CA ARG A 60 25.10 -5.77 -5.93
C ARG A 60 24.90 -7.15 -5.34
N THR A 61 24.20 -8.05 -6.03
CA THR A 61 24.05 -9.44 -5.59
C THR A 61 25.42 -10.13 -5.48
N LEU A 62 26.31 -9.88 -6.44
CA LEU A 62 27.69 -10.41 -6.39
C LEU A 62 28.49 -9.85 -5.21
N LEU A 63 28.32 -8.56 -4.90
CA LEU A 63 29.04 -7.91 -3.79
C LEU A 63 28.49 -8.29 -2.40
N THR A 64 27.18 -8.49 -2.28
CA THR A 64 26.53 -8.76 -0.99
C THR A 64 26.31 -10.24 -0.72
N VAL A 65 26.52 -11.11 -1.73
CA VAL A 65 26.21 -12.56 -1.68
C VAL A 65 24.74 -12.82 -1.26
N ASP A 66 23.87 -11.86 -1.51
CA ASP A 66 22.45 -11.93 -1.13
C ASP A 66 21.60 -12.63 -2.21
N THR A 67 21.57 -13.97 -2.10
CA THR A 67 20.76 -14.80 -3.00
C THR A 67 19.26 -14.76 -2.67
N LYS A 68 18.86 -14.37 -1.44
CA LYS A 68 17.44 -14.30 -1.02
C LYS A 68 16.72 -13.19 -1.76
N THR A 69 17.32 -12.00 -1.82
CA THR A 69 16.75 -10.86 -2.58
C THR A 69 16.66 -11.18 -4.07
N LEU A 70 17.61 -11.92 -4.64
CA LEU A 70 17.54 -12.36 -6.03
C LEU A 70 16.38 -13.34 -6.27
N LYS A 71 16.11 -14.26 -5.32
CA LYS A 71 14.95 -15.16 -5.38
C LYS A 71 13.64 -14.38 -5.31
N ALA A 72 13.54 -13.37 -4.44
CA ALA A 72 12.35 -12.50 -4.36
C ALA A 72 12.05 -11.76 -5.66
N TYR A 73 13.07 -11.33 -6.43
CA TYR A 73 12.88 -10.77 -7.77
C TYR A 73 12.35 -11.76 -8.81
N LYS A 74 12.50 -13.06 -8.58
CA LYS A 74 11.99 -14.13 -9.47
C LYS A 74 10.59 -14.60 -9.09
N SER A 75 10.13 -14.33 -7.87
CA SER A 75 8.77 -14.67 -7.46
C SER A 75 7.79 -13.74 -8.19
N SER A 76 6.86 -14.32 -8.91
CA SER A 76 5.79 -13.59 -9.58
C SER A 76 4.50 -13.88 -8.85
N TYR A 77 3.89 -12.88 -8.22
CA TYR A 77 2.56 -12.97 -7.62
C TYR A 77 1.48 -13.47 -8.58
N GLN A 78 1.74 -13.38 -9.89
CA GLN A 78 0.84 -13.90 -10.90
C GLN A 78 0.56 -15.40 -10.77
N LYS A 79 1.48 -16.17 -10.17
CA LYS A 79 1.32 -17.63 -10.01
C LYS A 79 0.22 -18.04 -9.02
N THR A 80 -0.11 -17.16 -8.09
CA THR A 80 -1.10 -17.40 -7.05
C THR A 80 -2.49 -16.88 -7.41
N LEU A 81 -2.58 -16.07 -8.47
CA LEU A 81 -3.85 -15.57 -8.97
C LEU A 81 -4.60 -16.68 -9.72
N ILE A 82 -5.88 -16.80 -9.42
CA ILE A 82 -6.78 -17.81 -10.02
C ILE A 82 -7.81 -17.18 -10.95
N GLY A 83 -8.33 -17.98 -11.87
CA GLY A 83 -9.40 -17.59 -12.76
C GLY A 83 -9.10 -16.29 -13.51
N ASP A 84 -10.04 -15.37 -13.51
CA ASP A 84 -9.97 -14.08 -14.19
C ASP A 84 -9.36 -12.92 -13.36
N SER A 85 -8.68 -13.23 -12.24
CA SER A 85 -8.07 -12.20 -11.37
C SER A 85 -7.15 -11.25 -12.13
N VAL A 86 -6.28 -11.77 -13.01
CA VAL A 86 -5.37 -10.96 -13.83
C VAL A 86 -6.16 -9.97 -14.71
N LYS A 87 -7.25 -10.43 -15.32
CA LYS A 87 -8.13 -9.61 -16.14
C LYS A 87 -8.76 -8.48 -15.31
N ARG A 88 -9.25 -8.79 -14.10
CA ARG A 88 -9.87 -7.81 -13.18
C ARG A 88 -8.89 -6.71 -12.73
N PHE A 89 -7.62 -7.07 -12.47
CA PHE A 89 -6.57 -6.08 -12.21
C PHE A 89 -6.31 -5.18 -13.41
N THR A 90 -6.29 -5.75 -14.61
CA THR A 90 -6.09 -4.99 -15.86
C THR A 90 -7.25 -4.02 -16.11
N GLU A 91 -8.48 -4.49 -15.96
CA GLU A 91 -9.69 -3.67 -16.10
C GLU A 91 -9.72 -2.53 -15.08
N PHE A 92 -9.30 -2.78 -13.84
CA PHE A 92 -9.17 -1.74 -12.82
C PHE A 92 -8.10 -0.70 -13.19
N GLU A 93 -6.94 -1.14 -13.66
CA GLU A 93 -5.87 -0.24 -14.12
C GLU A 93 -6.37 0.63 -15.29
N GLU A 94 -7.02 0.03 -16.28
CA GLU A 94 -7.52 0.73 -17.46
C GLU A 94 -8.67 1.70 -17.16
N LYS A 95 -9.59 1.32 -16.29
CA LYS A 95 -10.77 2.15 -15.97
C LYS A 95 -10.44 3.28 -14.99
N TYR A 96 -9.70 3.00 -13.93
CA TYR A 96 -9.57 3.91 -12.79
C TYR A 96 -8.20 4.57 -12.66
N LEU A 97 -7.12 3.88 -13.04
CA LEU A 97 -5.76 4.39 -12.82
C LEU A 97 -5.21 5.09 -14.05
N GLN A 98 -5.38 4.52 -15.24
CA GLN A 98 -4.98 5.06 -16.53
C GLN A 98 -3.52 5.56 -16.57
N PRO A 99 -2.52 4.71 -16.25
CA PRO A 99 -1.14 5.14 -16.15
C PRO A 99 -0.56 5.52 -17.51
N ARG A 100 0.02 6.72 -17.62
CA ARG A 100 0.77 7.15 -18.79
C ARG A 100 2.22 6.71 -18.68
N ARG A 101 2.64 5.82 -19.60
CA ARG A 101 4.00 5.29 -19.62
C ARG A 101 4.89 6.14 -20.54
N MET A 102 5.94 6.74 -19.95
CA MET A 102 6.81 7.72 -20.62
C MET A 102 8.28 7.33 -20.58
N ARG A 103 9.07 7.84 -21.54
CA ARG A 103 10.53 7.85 -21.48
C ARG A 103 10.99 8.85 -20.42
N TRP A 104 12.23 8.72 -19.95
CA TRP A 104 12.76 9.63 -18.93
C TRP A 104 12.80 11.09 -19.37
N SER A 105 13.18 11.36 -20.61
CA SER A 105 13.17 12.73 -21.18
C SER A 105 11.78 13.34 -21.27
N GLU A 106 10.76 12.53 -21.60
CA GLU A 106 9.36 12.95 -21.62
C GLU A 106 8.87 13.31 -20.21
N LEU A 107 9.19 12.47 -19.21
CA LEU A 107 8.90 12.76 -17.80
C LEU A 107 9.54 14.06 -17.31
N GLN A 108 10.81 14.31 -17.72
CA GLN A 108 11.51 15.56 -17.36
C GLN A 108 10.87 16.79 -17.99
N LYS A 109 10.37 16.68 -19.22
CA LYS A 109 9.64 17.75 -19.89
C LYS A 109 8.30 18.02 -19.19
N GLU A 110 7.47 16.99 -19.03
CA GLU A 110 6.16 17.10 -18.34
C GLU A 110 6.30 17.65 -16.92
N ALA A 111 7.33 17.24 -16.17
CA ALA A 111 7.57 17.72 -14.82
C ALA A 111 7.91 19.22 -14.75
N LYS A 112 8.54 19.78 -15.79
CA LYS A 112 8.78 21.24 -15.88
C LYS A 112 7.47 22.00 -16.04
N ASP A 113 6.53 21.43 -16.79
CA ASP A 113 5.25 22.07 -17.11
C ASP A 113 4.16 21.78 -16.05
N SER A 114 4.35 20.80 -15.16
CA SER A 114 3.44 20.47 -14.07
C SER A 114 3.60 21.43 -12.88
N VAL A 115 2.55 21.56 -12.06
CA VAL A 115 2.58 22.32 -10.80
C VAL A 115 3.46 21.63 -9.77
N ALA A 116 3.27 20.33 -9.60
CA ALA A 116 4.02 19.50 -8.65
C ALA A 116 4.20 18.08 -9.18
N CYS A 117 5.16 17.38 -8.62
CA CYS A 117 5.37 15.95 -8.81
C CYS A 117 5.30 15.26 -7.45
N ILE A 118 4.44 14.26 -7.33
CA ILE A 118 4.15 13.58 -6.07
C ILE A 118 4.64 12.13 -6.16
N ALA A 119 5.45 11.71 -5.18
CA ALA A 119 5.67 10.31 -4.86
C ALA A 119 4.58 9.89 -3.89
N GLY A 120 3.69 8.99 -4.32
CA GLY A 120 2.55 8.54 -3.52
C GLY A 120 2.96 7.56 -2.42
N SER A 121 1.96 6.92 -1.86
CA SER A 121 2.14 5.92 -0.82
C SER A 121 2.67 4.59 -1.37
N ASP A 122 2.66 3.58 -0.52
CA ASP A 122 3.26 2.26 -0.68
C ASP A 122 4.78 2.25 -0.45
N GLN A 123 5.39 1.07 -0.46
CA GLN A 123 6.79 0.84 -0.11
C GLN A 123 7.75 1.30 -1.24
N LEU A 124 7.63 2.59 -1.62
CA LEU A 124 8.44 3.21 -2.68
C LEU A 124 9.88 3.46 -2.25
N TRP A 125 10.07 3.77 -0.97
CA TRP A 125 11.34 4.21 -0.42
C TRP A 125 12.03 3.11 0.39
N ASP A 126 11.81 1.83 0.03
CA ASP A 126 12.50 0.72 0.67
C ASP A 126 14.03 0.95 0.62
N PRO A 127 14.67 1.18 1.80
CA PRO A 127 16.07 1.52 1.89
C PRO A 127 17.00 0.30 1.79
N THR A 128 16.44 -0.90 1.76
CA THR A 128 17.18 -2.17 1.74
C THR A 128 17.27 -2.80 0.34
N THR A 129 16.45 -2.31 -0.61
CA THR A 129 16.40 -2.86 -1.96
C THR A 129 17.75 -2.79 -2.69
N LEU A 130 18.06 -3.81 -3.50
CA LEU A 130 19.25 -3.82 -4.34
C LEU A 130 19.22 -2.73 -5.42
N TYR A 131 18.05 -2.26 -5.83
CA TYR A 131 17.89 -1.18 -6.79
C TYR A 131 16.93 -0.13 -6.30
N VAL A 132 17.47 1.02 -5.91
CA VAL A 132 16.69 2.22 -5.59
C VAL A 132 16.30 2.93 -6.87
N ASP A 133 15.01 2.98 -7.19
CA ASP A 133 14.53 3.60 -8.42
C ASP A 133 14.48 5.13 -8.32
N PRO A 134 15.23 5.85 -9.17
CA PRO A 134 15.22 7.32 -9.16
C PRO A 134 13.84 7.93 -9.44
N MET A 135 12.91 7.18 -10.05
CA MET A 135 11.57 7.66 -10.33
C MET A 135 10.78 7.94 -9.04
N TYR A 136 10.83 7.04 -8.08
CA TYR A 136 10.12 7.17 -6.81
C TYR A 136 10.69 8.23 -5.87
N TYR A 137 11.92 8.70 -6.16
CA TYR A 137 12.54 9.86 -5.52
C TYR A 137 12.41 11.14 -6.36
N LEU A 138 11.51 11.14 -7.36
CA LEU A 138 11.18 12.27 -8.22
C LEU A 138 12.41 12.89 -8.90
N ARG A 139 13.44 12.07 -9.23
CA ARG A 139 14.69 12.56 -9.82
C ARG A 139 14.53 13.15 -11.22
N PHE A 140 13.40 12.92 -11.87
CA PHE A 140 13.01 13.53 -13.14
C PHE A 140 12.46 14.96 -12.99
N ALA A 141 11.99 15.33 -11.81
CA ALA A 141 11.34 16.61 -11.53
C ALA A 141 12.31 17.68 -11.01
N PRO A 142 12.04 18.98 -11.22
CA PRO A 142 12.70 20.07 -10.51
C PRO A 142 12.58 19.91 -8.98
N ARG A 143 13.61 20.35 -8.22
CA ARG A 143 13.65 20.12 -6.75
C ARG A 143 12.49 20.79 -6.02
N ASP A 144 12.12 21.98 -6.44
CA ASP A 144 11.06 22.83 -5.87
C ASP A 144 9.64 22.28 -6.13
N LYS A 145 9.50 21.25 -6.96
CA LYS A 145 8.22 20.60 -7.29
C LYS A 145 8.07 19.19 -6.71
N ARG A 146 9.03 18.72 -5.91
CA ARG A 146 9.02 17.34 -5.37
C ARG A 146 8.30 17.27 -4.04
N ILE A 147 7.30 16.43 -3.95
CA ILE A 147 6.50 16.17 -2.75
C ILE A 147 6.42 14.65 -2.54
N SER A 148 6.63 14.16 -1.32
CA SER A 148 6.23 12.80 -0.96
C SER A 148 4.91 12.84 -0.16
N PHE A 149 4.01 11.92 -0.45
CA PHE A 149 2.70 11.85 0.19
C PHE A 149 2.48 10.46 0.79
N ALA A 150 2.64 10.36 2.10
CA ALA A 150 2.54 9.13 2.88
C ALA A 150 3.39 7.98 2.31
N THR A 151 4.59 8.28 1.79
CA THR A 151 5.48 7.28 1.20
C THR A 151 6.02 6.33 2.27
N SER A 152 6.04 5.01 1.98
CA SER A 152 6.52 4.02 2.95
C SER A 152 7.98 3.64 2.70
N MET A 153 8.73 3.52 3.80
CA MET A 153 10.07 2.93 3.81
C MET A 153 10.02 1.42 4.10
N GLY A 154 9.05 0.98 4.90
CA GLY A 154 8.84 -0.43 5.22
C GLY A 154 9.91 -1.06 6.13
N HIS A 155 11.00 -0.35 6.41
CA HIS A 155 12.10 -0.76 7.26
C HIS A 155 12.56 0.41 8.14
N ASP A 156 13.18 0.09 9.26
CA ASP A 156 13.71 1.03 10.25
C ASP A 156 15.22 1.26 10.14
N PHE A 157 15.87 0.71 9.11
CA PHE A 157 17.29 0.87 8.83
C PHE A 157 17.57 1.07 7.35
N VAL A 158 18.72 1.66 7.03
CA VAL A 158 19.19 1.86 5.65
C VAL A 158 20.34 0.89 5.36
N ALA A 159 20.25 0.14 4.26
CA ALA A 159 21.37 -0.65 3.79
C ALA A 159 22.53 0.27 3.43
N LYS A 160 23.74 -0.03 3.97
CA LYS A 160 24.96 0.80 3.84
C LYS A 160 25.24 1.22 2.40
N TYR A 161 25.00 0.33 1.44
CA TYR A 161 25.22 0.60 0.00
C TYR A 161 24.22 1.60 -0.59
N ASN A 162 23.11 1.90 0.09
CA ASN A 162 22.12 2.90 -0.34
C ASN A 162 22.25 4.22 0.42
N GLU A 163 22.91 4.27 1.57
CA GLU A 163 22.91 5.40 2.49
C GLU A 163 23.26 6.74 1.83
N LYS A 164 24.42 6.84 1.16
CA LYS A 164 24.88 8.07 0.48
C LYS A 164 23.88 8.56 -0.58
N LYS A 165 23.29 7.61 -1.32
CA LYS A 165 22.32 7.92 -2.36
C LYS A 165 21.01 8.43 -1.77
N LEU A 166 20.46 7.72 -0.79
CA LEU A 166 19.19 8.07 -0.16
C LEU A 166 19.29 9.37 0.62
N ARG A 167 20.38 9.58 1.38
CA ARG A 167 20.66 10.87 2.03
C ARG A 167 20.51 12.04 1.06
N LYS A 168 21.19 11.95 -0.11
CA LYS A 168 21.11 12.99 -1.14
C LYS A 168 19.71 13.12 -1.73
N TRP A 169 19.06 11.99 -2.07
CA TRP A 169 17.81 12.05 -2.82
C TRP A 169 16.63 12.52 -1.97
N ILE A 170 16.56 12.07 -0.72
CA ILE A 170 15.51 12.48 0.23
C ILE A 170 15.71 13.96 0.63
N SER A 171 16.96 14.40 0.89
CA SER A 171 17.21 15.81 1.24
C SER A 171 16.80 16.80 0.14
N GLU A 172 16.69 16.35 -1.11
CA GLU A 172 16.26 17.17 -2.25
C GLU A 172 14.72 17.10 -2.52
N VAL A 173 13.95 16.43 -1.70
CA VAL A 173 12.47 16.47 -1.74
C VAL A 173 12.01 17.68 -0.94
N LYS A 174 11.16 18.52 -1.52
CA LYS A 174 10.75 19.80 -0.92
C LYS A 174 9.86 19.61 0.31
N HIS A 175 8.81 18.82 0.17
CA HIS A 175 7.88 18.44 1.24
C HIS A 175 7.90 16.93 1.45
N ILE A 176 8.10 16.53 2.69
CA ILE A 176 8.27 15.11 3.03
C ILE A 176 7.18 14.68 3.98
N SER A 177 6.42 13.65 3.58
CA SER A 177 5.60 12.88 4.50
C SER A 177 5.76 11.39 4.24
N VAL A 178 5.67 10.61 5.31
CA VAL A 178 5.77 9.15 5.32
C VAL A 178 4.64 8.55 6.14
N ARG A 179 4.32 7.26 5.92
CA ARG A 179 3.18 6.62 6.60
C ARG A 179 3.56 5.84 7.86
N GLU A 180 4.85 5.84 8.25
CA GLU A 180 5.33 5.15 9.46
C GLU A 180 6.13 6.09 10.36
N ASP A 181 5.96 5.97 11.67
CA ASP A 181 6.78 6.68 12.67
C ASP A 181 8.26 6.32 12.56
N SER A 182 8.57 5.06 12.27
CA SER A 182 9.95 4.61 12.01
C SER A 182 10.56 5.34 10.82
N GLY A 183 9.79 5.60 9.78
CA GLY A 183 10.22 6.37 8.61
C GLY A 183 10.55 7.82 8.92
N VAL A 184 9.78 8.48 9.81
CA VAL A 184 10.07 9.84 10.29
C VAL A 184 11.43 9.87 10.99
N LYS A 185 11.67 8.95 11.93
CA LYS A 185 12.94 8.82 12.65
C LYS A 185 14.10 8.58 11.70
N LEU A 186 13.92 7.61 10.79
CA LEU A 186 14.95 7.22 9.83
C LEU A 186 15.35 8.38 8.90
N ILE A 187 14.41 9.20 8.44
CA ILE A 187 14.70 10.39 7.61
C ILE A 187 15.45 11.44 8.41
N LYS A 188 15.08 11.66 9.66
CA LYS A 188 15.77 12.60 10.55
C LYS A 188 17.24 12.17 10.77
N GLU A 189 17.47 10.91 11.07
CA GLU A 189 18.80 10.34 11.26
C GLU A 189 19.63 10.35 9.97
N LEU A 190 19.01 9.97 8.85
CA LEU A 190 19.68 9.85 7.57
C LEU A 190 20.14 11.19 7.00
N CYS A 191 19.30 12.22 7.03
CA CYS A 191 19.57 13.47 6.32
C CYS A 191 19.18 14.75 7.08
N GLY A 192 18.81 14.67 8.36
CA GLY A 192 18.48 15.82 9.20
C GLY A 192 17.18 16.53 8.83
N ARG A 193 16.35 15.95 7.91
CA ARG A 193 15.09 16.53 7.47
C ARG A 193 13.93 16.11 8.38
N GLU A 194 13.02 17.04 8.59
CA GLU A 194 11.73 16.71 9.19
C GLU A 194 10.81 16.08 8.14
N ALA A 195 10.02 15.09 8.56
CA ALA A 195 8.98 14.45 7.77
C ALA A 195 7.68 14.41 8.59
N LEU A 196 6.54 14.62 7.94
CA LEU A 196 5.24 14.48 8.59
C LEU A 196 4.79 13.01 8.52
N HIS A 197 4.31 12.47 9.65
CA HIS A 197 3.64 11.18 9.66
C HIS A 197 2.20 11.36 9.18
N LEU A 198 1.81 10.69 8.10
CA LEU A 198 0.44 10.66 7.57
C LEU A 198 -0.06 9.23 7.47
N LEU A 199 -1.36 9.04 7.56
CA LEU A 199 -1.96 7.74 7.28
C LEU A 199 -1.84 7.34 5.81
N ASP A 200 -1.91 6.03 5.55
CA ASP A 200 -2.02 5.51 4.18
C ASP A 200 -3.23 6.11 3.46
N PRO A 201 -3.12 6.50 2.19
CA PRO A 201 -4.24 7.08 1.42
C PRO A 201 -5.51 6.23 1.41
N THR A 202 -5.42 4.91 1.60
CA THR A 202 -6.60 4.05 1.70
C THR A 202 -7.49 4.38 2.90
N LEU A 203 -6.95 4.99 3.94
CA LEU A 203 -7.69 5.47 5.13
C LEU A 203 -8.14 6.93 5.00
N LEU A 204 -7.58 7.69 4.05
CA LEU A 204 -7.90 9.09 3.85
C LEU A 204 -9.21 9.32 3.07
N LEU A 205 -9.66 8.34 2.29
CA LEU A 205 -11.04 8.28 1.78
C LEU A 205 -11.87 7.49 2.81
N ASN A 206 -13.01 8.00 3.25
CA ASN A 206 -13.89 7.26 4.15
C ASN A 206 -14.65 6.13 3.42
N GLY A 207 -15.25 5.21 4.20
CA GLY A 207 -15.93 4.04 3.66
C GLY A 207 -17.07 4.38 2.68
N GLU A 208 -17.82 5.46 2.93
CA GLU A 208 -18.88 5.92 2.02
C GLU A 208 -18.31 6.43 0.71
N THR A 209 -17.24 7.21 0.75
CA THR A 209 -16.53 7.68 -0.44
C THR A 209 -16.01 6.51 -1.28
N TRP A 210 -15.46 5.47 -0.64
CA TRP A 210 -15.04 4.25 -1.32
C TRP A 210 -16.20 3.55 -2.04
N ARG A 211 -17.34 3.36 -1.35
CA ARG A 211 -18.54 2.74 -1.94
C ARG A 211 -19.06 3.54 -3.11
N MET A 212 -19.15 4.85 -2.96
CA MET A 212 -19.64 5.75 -3.99
C MET A 212 -18.73 5.79 -5.22
N LYS A 213 -17.42 6.01 -5.04
CA LYS A 213 -16.46 6.16 -6.15
C LYS A 213 -16.27 4.86 -6.95
N LEU A 214 -16.41 3.71 -6.31
CA LEU A 214 -16.20 2.40 -6.94
C LEU A 214 -17.50 1.60 -7.11
N GLU A 215 -18.66 2.22 -6.87
CA GLU A 215 -20.00 1.64 -7.06
C GLU A 215 -20.18 0.30 -6.32
N ILE A 216 -19.58 0.18 -5.11
CA ILE A 216 -19.63 -1.03 -4.29
C ILE A 216 -21.00 -1.12 -3.62
N GLN A 217 -21.70 -2.22 -3.87
CA GLN A 217 -22.99 -2.47 -3.26
C GLN A 217 -22.87 -3.33 -2.02
N LYS A 218 -23.54 -2.92 -0.94
CA LYS A 218 -23.69 -3.71 0.25
C LYS A 218 -24.67 -4.85 0.00
N LYS A 219 -24.25 -6.11 0.27
CA LYS A 219 -25.02 -7.33 0.08
C LYS A 219 -25.22 -8.00 1.42
N LYS A 220 -26.37 -8.61 1.67
CA LYS A 220 -26.60 -9.43 2.87
C LYS A 220 -25.98 -10.83 2.68
N ASN A 221 -24.68 -10.93 2.70
CA ASN A 221 -23.98 -12.20 2.62
C ASN A 221 -23.50 -12.61 4.02
N LYS A 222 -23.46 -13.92 4.31
CA LYS A 222 -22.93 -14.45 5.56
C LYS A 222 -21.67 -15.27 5.27
N TYR A 223 -20.51 -14.65 5.35
CA TYR A 223 -19.23 -15.34 5.23
C TYR A 223 -18.15 -14.66 6.08
N ILE A 224 -17.17 -15.44 6.48
CA ILE A 224 -15.89 -14.96 7.01
C ILE A 224 -14.95 -14.80 5.82
N LEU A 225 -14.31 -13.64 5.70
CA LEU A 225 -13.26 -13.42 4.71
C LEU A 225 -11.90 -13.75 5.30
N ALA A 226 -11.17 -14.66 4.70
CA ALA A 226 -9.80 -15.00 5.04
C ALA A 226 -8.86 -14.46 3.93
N TYR A 227 -8.01 -13.49 4.30
CA TYR A 227 -7.04 -12.90 3.38
C TYR A 227 -5.66 -12.83 4.00
N PHE A 228 -4.75 -13.68 3.54
CA PHE A 228 -3.40 -13.80 4.07
C PHE A 228 -2.36 -13.66 2.97
N LEU A 229 -1.29 -12.93 3.25
CA LEU A 229 -0.15 -12.78 2.36
C LEU A 229 0.90 -13.87 2.59
N ASP A 230 0.80 -14.60 3.71
CA ASP A 230 1.56 -15.79 4.04
C ASP A 230 0.62 -16.89 4.54
N ALA A 231 1.12 -18.10 4.74
CA ALA A 231 0.31 -19.19 5.29
C ALA A 231 -0.23 -18.83 6.69
N PRO A 232 -1.55 -18.91 6.94
CA PRO A 232 -2.13 -18.54 8.21
C PRO A 232 -1.60 -19.43 9.35
N SER A 233 -1.30 -18.78 10.49
CA SER A 233 -0.86 -19.46 11.70
C SER A 233 -1.92 -20.43 12.23
N ARG A 234 -1.52 -21.33 13.15
CA ARG A 234 -2.48 -22.21 13.84
C ARG A 234 -3.56 -21.42 14.56
N GLN A 235 -3.20 -20.30 15.19
CA GLN A 235 -4.14 -19.41 15.89
C GLN A 235 -5.12 -18.76 14.92
N ALA A 236 -4.64 -18.29 13.76
CA ALA A 236 -5.50 -17.72 12.72
C ALA A 236 -6.50 -18.77 12.19
N LYS A 237 -6.05 -20.01 11.92
CA LYS A 237 -6.93 -21.11 11.51
C LYS A 237 -7.95 -21.47 12.59
N CYS A 238 -7.56 -21.45 13.88
CA CYS A 238 -8.46 -21.65 14.99
C CYS A 238 -9.54 -20.56 15.05
N CYS A 239 -9.16 -19.28 14.95
CA CYS A 239 -10.07 -18.14 14.87
C CYS A 239 -11.10 -18.29 13.75
N ILE A 240 -10.65 -18.61 12.52
CA ILE A 240 -11.53 -18.86 11.37
C ILE A 240 -12.55 -19.94 11.67
N ASN A 241 -12.10 -21.07 12.23
CA ASN A 241 -12.99 -22.21 12.55
C ASN A 241 -14.00 -21.87 13.66
N ASN A 242 -13.59 -21.11 14.67
CA ASN A 242 -14.45 -20.66 15.75
C ASN A 242 -15.53 -19.69 15.24
N LEU A 243 -15.14 -18.72 14.40
CA LEU A 243 -16.07 -17.78 13.75
C LEU A 243 -17.05 -18.55 12.84
N LYS A 244 -16.57 -19.48 12.03
CA LYS A 244 -17.43 -20.31 11.16
C LYS A 244 -18.49 -21.06 11.95
N LYS A 245 -18.11 -21.67 13.09
CA LYS A 245 -19.04 -22.39 13.96
C LYS A 245 -20.03 -21.46 14.65
N LYS A 246 -19.53 -20.35 15.24
CA LYS A 246 -20.36 -19.40 16.00
C LYS A 246 -21.42 -18.72 15.14
N TYR A 247 -21.04 -18.29 13.93
CA TYR A 247 -21.92 -17.53 13.03
C TYR A 247 -22.56 -18.37 11.92
N GLN A 248 -22.30 -19.68 11.89
CA GLN A 248 -22.88 -20.64 10.93
C GLN A 248 -22.80 -20.13 9.48
N CYS A 249 -21.62 -19.73 9.06
CA CYS A 249 -21.38 -19.12 7.75
C CYS A 249 -20.18 -19.75 7.03
N ASP A 250 -20.12 -19.54 5.72
CA ASP A 250 -19.01 -19.99 4.89
C ASP A 250 -17.72 -19.21 5.17
N VAL A 251 -16.59 -19.79 4.76
CA VAL A 251 -15.29 -19.12 4.74
C VAL A 251 -14.88 -18.93 3.30
N ILE A 252 -14.75 -17.66 2.89
CA ILE A 252 -14.23 -17.29 1.58
C ILE A 252 -12.76 -16.91 1.74
N ALA A 253 -11.87 -17.52 0.95
CA ALA A 253 -10.47 -17.16 0.90
C ALA A 253 -10.10 -16.48 -0.42
N ILE A 254 -9.21 -15.49 -0.32
CA ILE A 254 -8.53 -14.88 -1.46
C ILE A 254 -7.13 -15.50 -1.53
N PRO A 255 -6.76 -16.18 -2.63
CA PRO A 255 -5.45 -16.81 -2.76
C PRO A 255 -4.36 -15.74 -2.94
N TYR A 256 -3.27 -15.89 -2.18
CA TYR A 256 -2.09 -15.04 -2.28
C TYR A 256 -0.86 -15.76 -1.71
N GLU A 257 0.20 -15.89 -2.49
CA GLU A 257 1.53 -16.43 -2.14
C GLU A 257 1.61 -17.80 -1.43
N HIS A 258 0.51 -18.49 -1.15
CA HIS A 258 0.51 -19.82 -0.55
C HIS A 258 -0.56 -20.72 -1.19
N GLU A 259 -0.37 -22.03 -1.14
CA GLU A 259 -1.22 -23.02 -1.82
C GLU A 259 -2.27 -23.65 -0.88
N ASP A 260 -1.98 -23.76 0.43
CA ASP A 260 -2.91 -24.38 1.40
C ASP A 260 -4.09 -23.47 1.75
N MET A 261 -5.24 -23.75 1.17
CA MET A 261 -6.53 -23.11 1.42
C MET A 261 -7.54 -24.03 2.10
N SER A 262 -7.07 -25.10 2.78
CA SER A 262 -7.95 -26.14 3.39
C SER A 262 -8.91 -25.59 4.46
N TYR A 263 -8.62 -24.43 5.04
CA TYR A 263 -9.49 -23.74 5.99
C TYR A 263 -10.69 -23.04 5.33
N ALA A 264 -10.69 -22.86 4.02
CA ALA A 264 -11.74 -22.17 3.29
C ALA A 264 -12.81 -23.10 2.76
N THR A 265 -14.07 -22.64 2.76
CA THR A 265 -15.18 -23.31 2.08
C THR A 265 -15.11 -23.03 0.57
N LYS A 266 -14.66 -21.82 0.20
CA LYS A 266 -14.58 -21.35 -1.18
C LYS A 266 -13.38 -20.47 -1.39
N VAL A 267 -12.68 -20.64 -2.50
CA VAL A 267 -11.61 -19.76 -2.99
C VAL A 267 -12.11 -19.00 -4.20
N VAL A 268 -11.93 -17.68 -4.24
CA VAL A 268 -12.55 -16.85 -5.27
C VAL A 268 -11.51 -16.03 -6.06
N PRO A 269 -11.66 -15.94 -7.39
CA PRO A 269 -10.87 -15.01 -8.20
C PRO A 269 -11.24 -13.57 -7.84
N THR A 270 -10.23 -12.74 -7.60
CA THR A 270 -10.41 -11.41 -7.01
C THR A 270 -9.56 -10.38 -7.75
N GLY A 271 -10.13 -9.23 -8.01
CA GLY A 271 -9.47 -8.00 -8.40
C GLY A 271 -9.62 -6.91 -7.32
N PRO A 272 -9.15 -5.68 -7.55
CA PRO A 272 -9.24 -4.62 -6.54
C PRO A 272 -10.67 -4.26 -6.12
N LEU A 273 -11.63 -4.29 -7.04
CA LEU A 273 -13.05 -4.02 -6.74
C LEU A 273 -13.66 -5.13 -5.90
N GLU A 274 -13.43 -6.39 -6.29
CA GLU A 274 -13.93 -7.54 -5.55
C GLU A 274 -13.30 -7.62 -4.17
N PHE A 275 -12.03 -7.27 -4.03
CA PHE A 275 -11.34 -7.22 -2.73
C PHE A 275 -12.05 -6.31 -1.75
N LEU A 276 -12.37 -5.07 -2.16
CA LEU A 276 -13.16 -4.14 -1.33
C LEU A 276 -14.56 -4.66 -1.06
N SER A 277 -15.25 -5.15 -2.09
CA SER A 277 -16.60 -5.70 -1.95
C SER A 277 -16.63 -6.89 -0.99
N LEU A 278 -15.62 -7.76 -1.03
CA LEU A 278 -15.52 -8.90 -0.12
C LEU A 278 -15.29 -8.46 1.33
N ILE A 279 -14.47 -7.44 1.57
CA ILE A 279 -14.28 -6.88 2.92
C ILE A 279 -15.58 -6.24 3.41
N ASP A 280 -16.19 -5.37 2.62
CA ASP A 280 -17.39 -4.60 3.00
C ASP A 280 -18.62 -5.47 3.31
N ASN A 281 -18.67 -6.67 2.75
CA ASN A 281 -19.79 -7.59 2.89
C ASN A 281 -19.51 -8.81 3.80
N ALA A 282 -18.34 -8.91 4.39
CA ALA A 282 -18.00 -9.98 5.31
C ALA A 282 -18.64 -9.78 6.70
N VAL A 283 -18.96 -10.87 7.38
CA VAL A 283 -19.31 -10.87 8.82
C VAL A 283 -18.09 -10.50 9.66
N ALA A 284 -16.93 -11.01 9.28
CA ALA A 284 -15.64 -10.65 9.83
C ALA A 284 -14.52 -10.94 8.81
N VAL A 285 -13.40 -10.24 8.97
CA VAL A 285 -12.17 -10.45 8.20
C VAL A 285 -11.09 -11.04 9.10
N VAL A 286 -10.42 -12.08 8.66
CA VAL A 286 -9.24 -12.64 9.33
C VAL A 286 -8.05 -12.49 8.38
N THR A 287 -7.00 -11.78 8.82
CA THR A 287 -5.94 -11.33 7.90
C THR A 287 -4.58 -11.15 8.60
N ASP A 288 -3.51 -11.18 7.81
CA ASP A 288 -2.15 -10.72 8.17
C ASP A 288 -1.76 -9.46 7.39
N SER A 289 -2.70 -8.88 6.62
CA SER A 289 -2.44 -7.83 5.67
C SER A 289 -2.71 -6.44 6.25
N PHE A 290 -1.76 -5.51 6.08
CA PHE A 290 -1.97 -4.10 6.40
C PHE A 290 -3.21 -3.53 5.68
N HIS A 291 -3.36 -3.75 4.38
CA HIS A 291 -4.50 -3.22 3.64
C HIS A 291 -5.81 -3.96 3.96
N GLY A 292 -5.75 -5.26 4.28
CA GLY A 292 -6.90 -5.99 4.81
C GLY A 292 -7.41 -5.34 6.10
N THR A 293 -6.49 -5.03 7.03
CA THR A 293 -6.78 -4.33 8.28
C THR A 293 -7.31 -2.91 8.03
N ALA A 294 -6.61 -2.11 7.22
CA ALA A 294 -6.98 -0.73 6.94
C ALA A 294 -8.38 -0.60 6.32
N PHE A 295 -8.71 -1.46 5.36
CA PHE A 295 -10.05 -1.46 4.77
C PHE A 295 -11.12 -1.99 5.72
N SER A 296 -10.81 -2.96 6.57
CA SER A 296 -11.76 -3.43 7.59
C SER A 296 -12.14 -2.31 8.56
N ILE A 297 -11.17 -1.52 9.02
CA ILE A 297 -11.41 -0.34 9.84
C ILE A 297 -12.28 0.68 9.08
N ASN A 298 -11.88 1.01 7.87
CA ASN A 298 -12.50 2.08 7.08
C ASN A 298 -13.93 1.76 6.61
N LEU A 299 -14.24 0.47 6.40
CA LEU A 299 -15.55 -0.02 5.98
C LEU A 299 -16.41 -0.49 7.17
N HIS A 300 -15.92 -0.39 8.40
CA HIS A 300 -16.55 -0.85 9.64
C HIS A 300 -16.88 -2.34 9.62
N THR A 301 -15.98 -3.14 9.05
CA THR A 301 -16.10 -4.59 9.05
C THR A 301 -15.31 -5.16 10.22
N PRO A 302 -15.89 -5.94 11.12
CA PRO A 302 -15.17 -6.60 12.21
C PRO A 302 -13.98 -7.41 11.68
N PHE A 303 -12.88 -7.42 12.41
CA PHE A 303 -11.66 -8.06 11.90
C PHE A 303 -10.77 -8.59 13.03
N PHE A 304 -9.87 -9.51 12.65
CA PHE A 304 -8.82 -10.07 13.49
C PHE A 304 -7.53 -10.14 12.69
N VAL A 305 -6.44 -9.72 13.30
CA VAL A 305 -5.13 -9.64 12.65
C VAL A 305 -4.16 -10.59 13.31
N PHE A 306 -3.44 -11.34 12.50
CA PHE A 306 -2.43 -12.29 12.95
C PHE A 306 -1.07 -11.99 12.33
N ASP A 307 -0.01 -12.36 13.03
CA ASP A 307 1.34 -12.21 12.54
C ASP A 307 1.61 -13.07 11.30
N ARG A 308 2.53 -12.58 10.48
CA ARG A 308 3.09 -13.36 9.38
C ARG A 308 4.22 -14.23 9.88
N ASN A 309 4.21 -15.47 9.45
CA ASN A 309 5.21 -16.45 9.82
C ASN A 309 6.42 -16.40 8.86
N TYR A 310 6.99 -15.22 8.68
CA TYR A 310 8.14 -15.04 7.80
C TYR A 310 9.38 -15.73 8.34
N GLY A 311 9.62 -16.79 8.68
CA GLY A 311 10.95 -17.39 8.98
C GLY A 311 12.19 -16.45 8.88
N ALA A 312 11.99 -15.13 8.88
CA ALA A 312 12.96 -14.07 8.67
C ALA A 312 12.86 -12.99 9.76
N ALA A 313 14.00 -12.47 10.14
CA ALA A 313 14.32 -11.65 11.30
C ALA A 313 13.61 -10.26 11.42
N HIS A 314 12.71 -9.86 10.54
CA HIS A 314 12.02 -8.56 10.61
C HIS A 314 10.55 -8.71 10.22
N SER A 315 9.69 -8.74 11.23
CA SER A 315 8.25 -8.70 11.09
C SER A 315 7.80 -7.37 10.44
N GLN A 316 7.04 -7.46 9.35
CA GLN A 316 6.36 -6.29 8.79
C GLN A 316 5.11 -5.89 9.61
N SER A 317 4.86 -6.54 10.73
CA SER A 317 3.74 -6.32 11.63
C SER A 317 3.80 -4.96 12.32
N SER A 318 4.97 -4.33 12.41
CA SER A 318 5.14 -3.01 13.01
C SER A 318 4.18 -1.95 12.45
N ARG A 319 3.89 -2.00 11.14
CA ARG A 319 2.95 -1.08 10.46
C ARG A 319 1.51 -1.31 10.87
N VAL A 320 1.09 -2.56 11.01
CA VAL A 320 -0.25 -2.94 11.46
C VAL A 320 -0.43 -2.57 12.92
N ILE A 321 0.55 -2.90 13.77
CA ILE A 321 0.56 -2.55 15.19
C ILE A 321 0.49 -1.03 15.38
N SER A 322 1.27 -0.26 14.62
CA SER A 322 1.25 1.20 14.66
C SER A 322 -0.13 1.76 14.31
N LEU A 323 -0.75 1.24 13.23
CA LEU A 323 -2.10 1.63 12.83
C LEU A 323 -3.10 1.31 13.93
N LEU A 324 -3.14 0.07 14.43
CA LEU A 324 -4.11 -0.38 15.43
C LEU A 324 -3.97 0.38 16.75
N LYS A 325 -2.74 0.67 17.19
CA LYS A 325 -2.50 1.53 18.35
C LYS A 325 -3.03 2.94 18.13
N LYS A 326 -2.79 3.50 16.95
CA LYS A 326 -3.24 4.86 16.60
C LYS A 326 -4.76 4.99 16.62
N VAL A 327 -5.47 4.00 16.11
CA VAL A 327 -6.94 4.03 16.04
C VAL A 327 -7.65 3.36 17.23
N GLY A 328 -6.90 2.95 18.27
CA GLY A 328 -7.47 2.39 19.50
C GLY A 328 -8.01 0.97 19.38
N LEU A 329 -7.52 0.17 18.41
CA LEU A 329 -8.01 -1.20 18.14
C LEU A 329 -6.92 -2.27 18.26
N ILE A 330 -5.94 -2.06 19.14
CA ILE A 330 -4.79 -2.96 19.31
C ILE A 330 -5.20 -4.36 19.79
N GLU A 331 -6.31 -4.51 20.48
CA GLU A 331 -6.86 -5.79 20.93
C GLU A 331 -7.28 -6.71 19.78
N ARG A 332 -7.36 -6.19 18.56
CA ARG A 332 -7.63 -7.00 17.34
C ARG A 332 -6.40 -7.67 16.78
N TYR A 333 -5.23 -7.38 17.32
CA TYR A 333 -3.97 -8.00 16.94
C TYR A 333 -3.64 -9.17 17.86
N GLU A 334 -3.44 -10.36 17.31
CA GLU A 334 -3.19 -11.61 18.04
C GLU A 334 -4.16 -11.80 19.23
N PRO A 335 -5.50 -11.77 18.98
CA PRO A 335 -6.49 -11.82 20.05
C PRO A 335 -6.41 -13.14 20.81
N SER A 336 -6.77 -13.12 22.11
CA SER A 336 -6.91 -14.35 22.91
C SER A 336 -7.98 -15.28 22.31
N GLU A 337 -7.96 -16.56 22.67
CA GLU A 337 -8.94 -17.55 22.16
C GLU A 337 -10.39 -17.15 22.52
N GLU A 338 -10.60 -16.49 23.65
CA GLU A 338 -11.90 -16.00 24.09
C GLU A 338 -12.37 -14.79 23.27
N ALA A 339 -11.45 -13.86 22.94
CA ALA A 339 -11.75 -12.64 22.20
C ALA A 339 -11.82 -12.84 20.67
N ASN A 340 -11.30 -13.95 20.14
CA ASN A 340 -11.15 -14.16 18.70
C ASN A 340 -12.45 -14.48 17.93
N THR A 341 -13.59 -14.41 18.58
CA THR A 341 -14.91 -14.56 17.97
C THR A 341 -15.87 -13.41 18.23
N GLU A 342 -15.42 -12.37 18.92
CA GLU A 342 -16.27 -11.22 19.20
C GLU A 342 -16.23 -10.22 18.03
N ILE A 343 -17.37 -10.12 17.32
CA ILE A 343 -17.51 -9.25 16.15
C ILE A 343 -18.24 -7.92 16.46
N ASN A 344 -18.75 -7.75 17.69
CA ASN A 344 -19.32 -6.48 18.08
C ASN A 344 -18.22 -5.47 18.37
N LEU A 345 -17.90 -4.64 17.39
CA LEU A 345 -16.80 -3.69 17.43
C LEU A 345 -17.32 -2.28 17.23
N ASP A 346 -17.03 -1.40 18.18
CA ASP A 346 -17.34 0.02 18.08
C ASP A 346 -16.20 0.75 17.36
N PHE A 347 -16.51 1.39 16.24
CA PHE A 347 -15.58 2.17 15.43
C PHE A 347 -15.62 3.67 15.71
N THR A 348 -16.46 4.14 16.62
CA THR A 348 -16.68 5.58 16.87
C THR A 348 -15.37 6.32 17.17
N HIS A 349 -14.58 5.80 18.10
CA HIS A 349 -13.28 6.40 18.43
C HIS A 349 -12.29 6.36 17.25
N SER A 350 -12.28 5.28 16.50
CA SER A 350 -11.45 5.16 15.29
C SER A 350 -11.84 6.20 14.22
N ASP A 351 -13.13 6.44 14.04
CA ASP A 351 -13.64 7.43 13.08
C ASP A 351 -13.29 8.86 13.45
N GLU A 352 -13.31 9.19 14.74
CA GLU A 352 -12.87 10.51 15.22
C GLU A 352 -11.39 10.74 14.88
N ILE A 353 -10.54 9.75 15.15
CA ILE A 353 -9.11 9.83 14.83
C ILE A 353 -8.90 9.91 13.33
N LEU A 354 -9.55 9.04 12.54
CA LEU A 354 -9.42 9.04 11.08
C LEU A 354 -9.90 10.37 10.47
N THR A 355 -10.93 10.99 11.03
CA THR A 355 -11.44 12.30 10.57
C THR A 355 -10.40 13.39 10.78
N ALA A 356 -9.78 13.46 11.97
CA ALA A 356 -8.70 14.41 12.24
C ALA A 356 -7.49 14.18 11.32
N GLU A 357 -7.08 12.94 11.11
CA GLU A 357 -5.95 12.58 10.24
C GLU A 357 -6.21 12.92 8.76
N ARG A 358 -7.44 12.77 8.28
CA ARG A 358 -7.85 13.18 6.92
C ARG A 358 -7.67 14.68 6.72
N GLU A 359 -8.05 15.50 7.69
CA GLU A 359 -7.86 16.95 7.64
C GLU A 359 -6.37 17.35 7.65
N ILE A 360 -5.55 16.67 8.46
CA ILE A 360 -4.10 16.89 8.49
C ILE A 360 -3.48 16.56 7.12
N ALA A 361 -3.83 15.43 6.53
CA ALA A 361 -3.31 15.00 5.24
C ALA A 361 -3.74 15.93 4.10
N LYS A 362 -5.00 16.36 4.10
CA LYS A 362 -5.55 17.32 3.14
C LYS A 362 -4.82 18.66 3.20
N ARG A 363 -4.64 19.20 4.41
CA ARG A 363 -3.91 20.45 4.65
C ARG A 363 -2.47 20.35 4.16
N TYR A 364 -1.75 19.29 4.55
CA TYR A 364 -0.40 19.03 4.08
C TYR A 364 -0.29 19.07 2.56
N LEU A 365 -1.19 18.37 1.87
CA LEU A 365 -1.16 18.29 0.42
C LEU A 365 -1.48 19.65 -0.23
N GLN A 366 -2.48 20.36 0.28
CA GLN A 366 -2.85 21.71 -0.19
C GLN A 366 -1.68 22.69 -0.05
N GLU A 367 -1.08 22.82 1.14
CA GLU A 367 0.03 23.70 1.43
C GLU A 367 1.27 23.37 0.58
N SER A 368 1.58 22.05 0.45
CA SER A 368 2.70 21.58 -0.36
C SER A 368 2.53 21.96 -1.82
N VAL A 369 1.36 21.71 -2.41
CA VAL A 369 1.05 22.05 -3.80
C VAL A 369 1.05 23.58 -4.02
N MET A 370 0.44 24.34 -3.11
CA MET A 370 0.42 25.81 -3.18
C MET A 370 1.83 26.40 -3.13
N SER A 371 2.71 25.85 -2.32
CA SER A 371 4.10 26.32 -2.24
C SER A 371 4.90 26.07 -3.53
N CYS A 372 4.51 25.06 -4.33
CA CYS A 372 5.11 24.76 -5.62
C CYS A 372 4.63 25.72 -6.73
N ARG A 373 3.45 26.36 -6.56
CA ARG A 373 2.89 27.34 -7.52
C ARG A 373 3.52 28.73 -7.44
N LYS A 374 4.11 29.09 -6.29
CA LYS A 374 4.60 30.45 -5.98
C LYS A 374 5.93 30.83 -6.65
N LYS A 375 6.28 30.19 -7.78
CA LYS A 375 7.49 30.59 -8.53
C LYS A 375 7.17 30.91 -9.99
#